data_5ca0a2a66fb9f6a2f8c7332da2665e49
#
_entry.id   5ca0a2a66fb9f6a2f8c7332da2665e49
#
_cell.length_a   1.000
_cell.length_b   1.000
_cell.length_c   1.000
_cell.angle_alpha   90.00
_cell.angle_beta   90.00
_cell.angle_gamma   90.00
#
_symmetry.space_group_name_H-M   'P 1'
#
loop_
_entity.id
_entity.type
_entity.pdbx_description
1 polymer ?
#
loop_
_entity_poly.entity_id
_entity_poly.type
_entity_poly.pdbx_seq_one_letter_code
_entity_poly.pdbx_strand_id
1 'polypeptide(L)' 'MQYGTVKKWDAAKGFGFITSDDDEELFVHKSDLDVTVPNGQLKIGQRVAFDVVREMKGDRAVRVRVSK' A
#
# COMPACT_ATOMS: atom_id res chain seq x y z
N MET A 1 3.98 3.37 -12.40
CA MET A 1 3.37 3.71 -11.09
C MET A 1 1.87 3.55 -11.18
N GLN A 2 1.27 2.97 -10.15
CA GLN A 2 -0.16 2.78 -10.09
C GLN A 2 -0.74 3.53 -8.90
N TYR A 3 -2.05 3.66 -8.89
CA TYR A 3 -2.78 4.35 -7.83
C TYR A 3 -3.85 3.44 -7.26
N GLY A 4 -4.17 3.65 -5.99
CA GLY A 4 -5.20 2.89 -5.33
C GLY A 4 -5.60 3.51 -4.01
N THR A 5 -6.42 2.78 -3.25
CA THR A 5 -6.95 3.23 -1.98
C THR A 5 -6.64 2.19 -0.90
N VAL A 6 -6.20 2.65 0.26
CA VAL A 6 -5.93 1.75 1.39
C VAL A 6 -7.25 1.14 1.87
N LYS A 7 -7.36 -0.18 1.78
CA LYS A 7 -8.54 -0.91 2.20
C LYS A 7 -8.46 -1.33 3.66
N LYS A 8 -7.25 -1.71 4.10
CA LYS A 8 -7.02 -2.18 5.46
C LYS A 8 -5.60 -1.85 5.87
N TRP A 9 -5.39 -1.51 7.13
CA TRP A 9 -4.07 -1.30 7.68
C TRP A 9 -4.05 -1.71 9.15
N ASP A 10 -3.10 -2.58 9.49
CA ASP A 10 -2.90 -3.01 10.88
C ASP A 10 -1.60 -2.38 11.39
N ALA A 11 -1.73 -1.31 12.17
CA ALA A 11 -0.59 -0.57 12.67
C ALA A 11 0.28 -1.41 13.62
N ALA A 12 -0.34 -2.31 14.37
CA ALA A 12 0.39 -3.14 15.32
C ALA A 12 1.26 -4.17 14.61
N LYS A 13 0.77 -4.73 13.52
CA LYS A 13 1.49 -5.74 12.75
C LYS A 13 2.31 -5.15 11.61
N GLY A 14 2.02 -3.91 11.21
CA GLY A 14 2.76 -3.21 10.17
C GLY A 14 2.48 -3.69 8.77
N PHE A 15 1.25 -4.09 8.46
CA PHE A 15 0.86 -4.47 7.10
C PHE A 15 -0.62 -4.20 6.85
N GLY A 16 -1.00 -4.26 5.59
CA GLY A 16 -2.38 -4.06 5.20
C GLY A 16 -2.60 -4.39 3.73
N PHE A 17 -3.67 -3.85 3.19
CA PHE A 17 -4.06 -4.10 1.80
C PHE A 17 -4.47 -2.80 1.11
N ILE A 18 -4.14 -2.73 -0.17
CA ILE A 18 -4.52 -1.63 -1.04
C ILE A 18 -5.36 -2.21 -2.17
N THR A 19 -6.46 -1.54 -2.50
CA THR A 19 -7.24 -1.87 -3.69
C THR A 19 -6.79 -0.91 -4.80
N SER A 20 -6.25 -1.46 -5.88
CA SER A 20 -5.81 -0.63 -7.00
C SER A 20 -7.02 -0.06 -7.75
N ASP A 21 -6.78 0.93 -8.60
CA ASP A 21 -7.85 1.50 -9.42
C ASP A 21 -8.41 0.48 -10.43
N ASP A 22 -7.68 -0.61 -10.67
CA ASP A 22 -8.14 -1.74 -11.50
C ASP A 22 -8.82 -2.83 -10.68
N ASP A 23 -9.19 -2.54 -9.44
CA ASP A 23 -9.85 -3.47 -8.52
C ASP A 23 -9.01 -4.68 -8.12
N GLU A 24 -7.69 -4.60 -8.26
CA GLU A 24 -6.80 -5.64 -7.75
C GLU A 24 -6.50 -5.37 -6.27
N GLU A 25 -6.45 -6.42 -5.48
CA GLU A 25 -6.07 -6.32 -4.08
C GLU A 25 -4.59 -6.63 -3.93
N LEU A 26 -3.86 -5.72 -3.28
CA LEU A 26 -2.41 -5.82 -3.15
C LEU A 26 -2.01 -5.80 -1.68
N PHE A 27 -1.08 -6.67 -1.31
CA PHE A 27 -0.50 -6.67 0.02
C PHE A 27 0.51 -5.52 0.15
N VAL A 28 0.52 -4.85 1.29
CA VAL A 28 1.50 -3.80 1.58
C VAL A 28 2.05 -3.99 2.98
N HIS A 29 3.38 -3.90 3.11
CA HIS A 29 4.07 -4.00 4.39
C HIS A 29 4.70 -2.65 4.72
N LYS A 30 4.86 -2.35 6.01
CA LYS A 30 5.43 -1.06 6.41
C LYS A 30 6.83 -0.82 5.84
N SER A 31 7.60 -1.87 5.60
CA SER A 31 8.93 -1.75 4.99
C SER A 31 8.88 -1.30 3.54
N ASP A 32 7.71 -1.37 2.90
CA ASP A 32 7.51 -0.95 1.52
C ASP A 32 6.98 0.47 1.41
N LEU A 33 6.82 1.16 2.54
CA LEU A 33 6.37 2.55 2.55
C LEU A 33 7.55 3.48 2.28
N ASP A 34 7.30 4.50 1.47
CA ASP A 34 8.29 5.55 1.23
C ASP A 34 8.53 6.33 2.53
N VAL A 35 9.72 6.88 2.67
CA VAL A 35 10.08 7.68 3.85
C VAL A 35 9.17 8.91 4.02
N THR A 36 8.52 9.35 2.95
CA THR A 36 7.59 10.47 2.99
C THR A 36 6.25 10.14 3.62
N VAL A 37 5.95 8.87 3.87
CA VAL A 37 4.69 8.47 4.50
C VAL A 37 4.74 8.88 5.98
N PRO A 38 3.79 9.73 6.45
CA PRO A 38 3.81 10.20 7.84
C PRO A 38 3.77 9.05 8.84
N ASN A 39 4.70 9.07 9.78
CA ASN A 39 4.80 8.08 10.87
C ASN A 39 4.97 6.63 10.39
N GLY A 40 5.29 6.42 9.12
CA GLY A 40 5.41 5.06 8.58
C GLY A 40 4.11 4.27 8.66
N GLN A 41 2.97 4.95 8.58
CA GLN A 41 1.66 4.30 8.68
C GLN A 41 0.70 4.85 7.64
N LEU A 42 -0.23 3.98 7.23
CA LEU A 42 -1.29 4.34 6.30
C LEU A 42 -2.62 4.44 7.06
N LYS A 43 -3.60 5.05 6.41
CA LYS A 43 -4.96 5.17 6.94
C LYS A 43 -5.94 4.57 5.94
N ILE A 44 -6.97 3.90 6.45
CA ILE A 44 -8.03 3.34 5.62
C ILE A 44 -8.69 4.47 4.84
N GLY A 45 -8.88 4.27 3.54
CA GLY A 45 -9.47 5.27 2.65
C GLY A 45 -8.48 6.24 2.03
N GLN A 46 -7.21 6.16 2.43
CA GLN A 46 -6.18 7.07 1.92
C GLN A 46 -5.79 6.69 0.50
N ARG A 47 -5.62 7.70 -0.36
CA ARG A 47 -5.13 7.48 -1.72
C ARG A 47 -3.62 7.34 -1.71
N VAL A 48 -3.11 6.37 -2.44
CA VAL A 48 -1.68 6.08 -2.49
C VAL A 48 -1.23 5.83 -3.93
N ALA A 49 0.04 6.09 -4.18
CA ALA A 49 0.72 5.72 -5.41
C ALA A 49 1.76 4.66 -5.06
N PHE A 50 1.99 3.71 -5.95
CA PHE A 50 2.87 2.59 -5.66
C PHE A 50 3.31 1.88 -6.93
N ASP A 51 4.31 1.01 -6.78
CA ASP A 51 4.68 0.06 -7.83
C ASP A 51 4.25 -1.34 -7.39
N VAL A 52 4.07 -2.23 -8.34
CA VAL A 52 3.62 -3.59 -8.06
C VAL A 52 4.75 -4.58 -8.32
N VAL A 53 4.96 -5.48 -7.36
CA VAL A 53 5.86 -6.62 -7.51
C VAL A 53 5.00 -7.87 -7.53
N ARG A 54 5.16 -8.68 -8.58
CA ARG A 54 4.43 -9.94 -8.71
C ARG A 54 5.16 -11.02 -7.91
N GLU A 55 4.46 -11.65 -7.00
CA GLU A 55 5.00 -12.71 -6.17
C GLU A 55 4.11 -13.95 -6.19
N MET A 56 4.68 -15.11 -5.90
CA MET A 56 3.92 -16.37 -5.93
C MET A 56 2.77 -16.38 -4.93
N LYS A 57 2.94 -15.71 -3.80
CA LYS A 57 1.92 -15.65 -2.75
C LYS A 57 0.87 -14.57 -2.98
N GLY A 58 1.04 -13.78 -4.03
CA GLY A 58 0.16 -12.65 -4.31
C GLY A 58 0.99 -11.41 -4.62
N ASP A 59 0.37 -10.45 -5.26
CA ASP A 59 1.04 -9.24 -5.67
C ASP A 59 1.23 -8.30 -4.47
N ARG A 60 2.36 -7.60 -4.45
CA ARG A 60 2.72 -6.70 -3.36
C ARG A 60 2.94 -5.29 -3.90
N ALA A 61 2.42 -4.31 -3.17
CA ALA A 61 2.69 -2.90 -3.44
C ALA A 61 3.99 -2.51 -2.77
N VAL A 62 4.88 -1.83 -3.52
CA VAL A 62 6.17 -1.36 -3.01
C VAL A 62 6.33 0.12 -3.34
N ARG A 63 7.26 0.77 -2.66
CA ARG A 63 7.51 2.21 -2.82
C ARG A 63 6.21 3.01 -2.68
N VAL A 64 5.42 2.65 -1.69
CA VAL A 64 4.11 3.23 -1.46
C VAL A 64 4.26 4.64 -0.89
N ARG A 65 3.57 5.59 -1.50
CA ARG A 65 3.54 6.98 -1.01
C ARG A 65 2.13 7.51 -1.04
N VAL A 66 1.87 8.48 -0.17
CA VAL A 66 0.55 9.11 -0.13
C VAL A 66 0.37 9.97 -1.37
N SER A 67 -0.76 9.79 -2.04
CA SER A 67 -1.15 10.60 -3.19
C SER A 67 -2.14 11.66 -2.73
N LYS A 68 -1.96 12.86 -3.25
CA LYS A 68 -2.89 13.95 -2.96
C LYS A 68 -3.99 14.02 -3.99
#